data_0477d2f8a386c9081941c817e459d3ad
#
_entry.id   0477d2f8a386c9081941c817e459d3ad
#
_cell.length_a   1.000
_cell.length_b   1.000
_cell.length_c   1.000
_cell.angle_alpha   90.00
_cell.angle_beta   90.00
_cell.angle_gamma   90.00
#
_symmetry.space_group_name_H-M   'P 1'
#
loop_
_entity.id
_entity.type
_entity.pdbx_description
1 polymer ?
#
loop_
_entity_poly.entity_id
_entity_poly.type
_entity_poly.pdbx_seq_one_letter_code
_entity_poly.pdbx_strand_id
1 'polypeptide(L)'
;MLFGKIKALVEYGVRTGLIEAEDTIYTRNRLLEAFCEEDYADEEAEQSENLALLLDGLCDEAVKRGIIEDGATSRDLFDTKLMGLLTPRPSDVNRTFRALYKESPEKATDWFYKLCGDCNYIRRDRVARDLKWVYNDPRFGAIDITINLSKPEKDPKAIAAAKKMKASGYPACMLCKENIGYAGRMNHPARQNHRAIPITVNHADWFLQYSPYVYYNEHCIVFCGEHVPMQIDKSTFRKLFDFVEQFPHYFLGSNADLPIVGGSILAHEHFQGGHHTFPMERAGAEFSFDVPDFEDVSCCVVKYPMTVLRLNSSNKNQLCELAGKILSKWRKYSDPEAMIFAETDGEPHNTITPIARMRDGRYELDLVLRNNLTTPEHPMGLYHPHEELHHIKKENIGLIEVLGLAVLPGRLKKEMADLRTALLNGENLRENEELAKHADWAEGFMKRHPEFNAENAEDIIKFEIGQVFAQVLECAGVYKCTAEGRAHLRKFLACVKEDA
;
A
#
# COMPACT_ATOMS: atom_id res chain seq x y z
N MET A 1 16.96 22.24 26.22
CA MET A 1 16.29 23.56 26.21
C MET A 1 15.75 23.84 24.80
N LEU A 2 14.77 24.73 24.63
CA LEU A 2 14.08 24.90 23.35
C LEU A 2 15.03 25.37 22.22
N PHE A 3 15.86 26.38 22.51
CA PHE A 3 16.72 26.97 21.46
C PHE A 3 17.80 26.01 20.96
N GLY A 4 18.36 25.18 21.83
CA GLY A 4 19.29 24.11 21.42
C GLY A 4 18.63 23.06 20.52
N LYS A 5 17.33 22.71 20.76
CA LYS A 5 16.56 21.82 19.88
C LYS A 5 16.23 22.49 18.53
N ILE A 6 15.85 23.77 18.53
CA ILE A 6 15.62 24.55 17.29
C ILE A 6 16.91 24.61 16.47
N LYS A 7 18.05 24.89 17.08
CA LYS A 7 19.36 24.93 16.42
C LYS A 7 19.70 23.56 15.81
N ALA A 8 19.52 22.48 16.56
CA ALA A 8 19.73 21.11 16.07
C ALA A 8 18.84 20.78 14.87
N LEU A 9 17.56 21.21 14.86
CA LEU A 9 16.65 20.99 13.75
C LEU A 9 17.06 21.78 12.50
N VAL A 10 17.54 23.03 12.65
CA VAL A 10 18.09 23.84 11.55
C VAL A 10 19.34 23.18 10.99
N GLU A 11 20.28 22.75 11.84
CA GLU A 11 21.49 22.03 11.41
C GLU A 11 21.17 20.73 10.71
N TYR A 12 20.14 19.98 11.16
CA TYR A 12 19.60 18.82 10.45
C TYR A 12 19.13 19.19 9.05
N GLY A 13 18.39 20.29 8.90
CA GLY A 13 17.90 20.77 7.61
C GLY A 13 19.01 21.06 6.61
N VAL A 14 20.10 21.72 7.06
CA VAL A 14 21.29 21.99 6.22
C VAL A 14 22.00 20.69 5.85
N ARG A 15 22.26 19.83 6.84
CA ARG A 15 22.99 18.55 6.65
C ARG A 15 22.29 17.63 5.66
N THR A 16 20.95 17.61 5.65
CA THR A 16 20.14 16.77 4.75
C THR A 16 19.86 17.40 3.41
N GLY A 17 20.16 18.71 3.24
CA GLY A 17 19.88 19.49 2.04
C GLY A 17 18.39 19.86 1.89
N LEU A 18 17.63 19.88 2.98
CA LEU A 18 16.27 20.42 2.99
C LEU A 18 16.25 21.93 2.86
N ILE A 19 17.25 22.60 3.44
CA ILE A 19 17.46 24.05 3.35
C ILE A 19 18.93 24.33 2.99
N GLU A 20 19.17 25.46 2.33
CA GLU A 20 20.51 25.95 2.07
C GLU A 20 21.08 26.66 3.31
N ALA A 21 22.41 26.80 3.35
CA ALA A 21 23.08 27.46 4.48
C ALA A 21 22.63 28.93 4.69
N GLU A 22 22.28 29.59 3.61
CA GLU A 22 21.77 30.96 3.58
C GLU A 22 20.39 31.09 4.23
N ASP A 23 19.62 30.01 4.29
CA ASP A 23 18.26 29.99 4.83
C ASP A 23 18.19 29.68 6.34
N THR A 24 19.34 29.52 7.00
CA THR A 24 19.40 29.12 8.43
C THR A 24 18.71 30.12 9.36
N ILE A 25 18.96 31.43 9.17
CA ILE A 25 18.34 32.49 9.99
C ILE A 25 16.85 32.57 9.72
N TYR A 26 16.47 32.54 8.44
CA TYR A 26 15.06 32.55 8.07
C TYR A 26 14.29 31.36 8.69
N THR A 27 14.81 30.15 8.53
CA THR A 27 14.19 28.92 9.08
C THR A 27 14.10 28.96 10.59
N ARG A 28 15.17 29.38 11.29
CA ARG A 28 15.17 29.57 12.73
C ARG A 28 14.05 30.52 13.19
N ASN A 29 13.92 31.68 12.54
CA ASN A 29 12.89 32.66 12.89
C ASN A 29 11.47 32.12 12.65
N ARG A 30 11.26 31.31 11.60
CA ARG A 30 9.99 30.62 11.37
C ARG A 30 9.68 29.55 12.43
N LEU A 31 10.72 28.87 12.93
CA LEU A 31 10.56 27.92 14.04
C LEU A 31 10.25 28.67 15.36
N LEU A 32 10.90 29.79 15.66
CA LEU A 32 10.56 30.64 16.81
C LEU A 32 9.10 31.07 16.75
N GLU A 33 8.62 31.54 15.59
CA GLU A 33 7.21 31.90 15.40
C GLU A 33 6.26 30.72 15.70
N ALA A 34 6.65 29.49 15.31
CA ALA A 34 5.83 28.30 15.59
C ALA A 34 5.70 27.99 17.10
N PHE A 35 6.67 28.42 17.88
CA PHE A 35 6.71 28.33 19.35
C PHE A 35 6.21 29.60 20.06
N CYS A 36 5.76 30.62 19.32
CA CYS A 36 5.36 31.93 19.86
C CYS A 36 6.47 32.59 20.68
N GLU A 37 7.75 32.40 20.26
CA GLU A 37 8.92 32.99 20.89
C GLU A 37 9.31 34.30 20.21
N GLU A 38 9.55 35.35 21.02
CA GLU A 38 10.00 36.67 20.55
C GLU A 38 11.51 36.83 20.67
N ASP A 39 12.16 36.08 21.58
CA ASP A 39 13.58 36.13 21.83
C ASP A 39 14.30 34.86 21.38
N TYR A 40 15.64 34.98 21.18
CA TYR A 40 16.51 33.86 20.90
C TYR A 40 17.80 33.94 21.71
N ALA A 41 18.15 32.86 22.40
CA ALA A 41 19.46 32.68 22.99
C ALA A 41 20.28 31.66 22.18
N ASP A 42 21.52 31.96 21.86
CA ASP A 42 22.40 31.02 21.17
C ASP A 42 22.87 29.93 22.16
N GLU A 43 22.12 28.86 22.24
CA GLU A 43 22.45 27.65 22.99
C GLU A 43 23.26 26.69 22.13
N GLU A 44 24.00 25.78 22.76
CA GLU A 44 24.59 24.66 22.06
C GLU A 44 23.48 23.79 21.45
N ALA A 45 23.70 23.30 20.20
CA ALA A 45 22.76 22.41 19.55
C ALA A 45 22.62 21.11 20.36
N GLU A 46 21.37 20.65 20.54
CA GLU A 46 21.13 19.37 21.20
C GLU A 46 21.73 18.25 20.34
N GLN A 47 22.59 17.45 20.94
CA GLN A 47 23.23 16.31 20.28
C GLN A 47 22.19 15.21 20.05
N SER A 48 21.59 15.16 18.86
CA SER A 48 20.66 14.09 18.48
C SER A 48 20.91 13.68 17.03
N GLU A 49 21.31 12.43 16.83
CA GLU A 49 21.37 11.84 15.49
C GLU A 49 19.99 11.34 15.01
N ASN A 50 19.02 11.24 15.91
CA ASN A 50 17.69 10.70 15.66
C ASN A 50 16.66 11.84 15.55
N LEU A 51 16.18 12.10 14.33
CA LEU A 51 15.16 13.12 14.06
C LEU A 51 13.88 12.89 14.88
N ALA A 52 13.43 11.65 15.06
CA ALA A 52 12.18 11.37 15.79
C ALA A 52 12.29 11.80 17.25
N LEU A 53 13.42 11.53 17.91
CA LEU A 53 13.66 11.97 19.29
C LEU A 53 13.74 13.50 19.41
N LEU A 54 14.37 14.15 18.44
CA LEU A 54 14.44 15.61 18.39
C LEU A 54 13.04 16.24 18.23
N LEU A 55 12.21 15.69 17.33
CA LEU A 55 10.84 16.16 17.11
C LEU A 55 9.95 15.87 18.33
N ASP A 56 10.09 14.71 18.97
CA ASP A 56 9.38 14.39 20.22
C ASP A 56 9.74 15.40 21.32
N GLY A 57 11.03 15.71 21.49
CA GLY A 57 11.47 16.71 22.44
C GLY A 57 10.98 18.15 22.14
N LEU A 58 10.81 18.50 20.85
CA LEU A 58 10.19 19.77 20.45
C LEU A 58 8.68 19.76 20.71
N CYS A 59 7.98 18.63 20.49
CA CYS A 59 6.57 18.48 20.85
C CYS A 59 6.37 18.57 22.37
N ASP A 60 7.27 18.01 23.20
CA ASP A 60 7.22 18.14 24.66
C ASP A 60 7.32 19.60 25.10
N GLU A 61 8.21 20.38 24.48
CA GLU A 61 8.31 21.84 24.73
C GLU A 61 7.01 22.57 24.33
N ALA A 62 6.37 22.16 23.22
CA ALA A 62 5.10 22.76 22.77
C ALA A 62 3.95 22.40 23.72
N VAL A 63 3.87 21.16 24.20
CA VAL A 63 2.89 20.74 25.24
C VAL A 63 3.10 21.51 26.53
N LYS A 64 4.35 21.57 27.05
CA LYS A 64 4.70 22.29 28.28
C LYS A 64 4.32 23.78 28.24
N ARG A 65 4.36 24.38 27.05
CA ARG A 65 4.00 25.79 26.81
C ARG A 65 2.50 26.01 26.52
N GLY A 66 1.73 24.93 26.43
CA GLY A 66 0.31 24.99 26.11
C GLY A 66 0.01 25.36 24.64
N ILE A 67 0.97 25.20 23.73
CA ILE A 67 0.81 25.46 22.29
C ILE A 67 -0.01 24.35 21.64
N ILE A 68 0.18 23.11 22.08
CA ILE A 68 -0.58 21.93 21.65
C ILE A 68 -1.07 21.14 22.87
N GLU A 69 -2.17 20.39 22.69
CA GLU A 69 -2.60 19.37 23.64
C GLU A 69 -1.69 18.13 23.53
N ASP A 70 -1.49 17.40 24.64
CA ASP A 70 -0.74 16.16 24.63
C ASP A 70 -1.60 15.03 24.05
N GLY A 71 -1.25 14.58 22.84
CA GLY A 71 -1.93 13.50 22.14
C GLY A 71 -1.28 13.20 20.81
N ALA A 72 -1.33 11.95 20.37
CA ALA A 72 -0.63 11.49 19.16
C ALA A 72 -0.98 12.33 17.92
N THR A 73 -2.26 12.67 17.74
CA THR A 73 -2.68 13.48 16.59
C THR A 73 -2.17 14.91 16.66
N SER A 74 -2.24 15.57 17.84
CA SER A 74 -1.73 16.94 18.03
C SER A 74 -0.22 17.00 17.83
N ARG A 75 0.53 16.02 18.33
CA ARG A 75 1.97 15.89 18.12
C ARG A 75 2.29 15.69 16.63
N ASP A 76 1.58 14.80 15.93
CA ASP A 76 1.76 14.57 14.50
C ASP A 76 1.42 15.81 13.64
N LEU A 77 0.44 16.61 14.04
CA LEU A 77 0.14 17.88 13.37
C LEU A 77 1.26 18.90 13.58
N PHE A 78 1.81 18.98 14.79
CA PHE A 78 2.82 19.97 15.13
C PHE A 78 4.20 19.62 14.57
N ASP A 79 4.67 18.39 14.71
CA ASP A 79 5.95 17.97 14.14
C ASP A 79 5.96 18.09 12.61
N THR A 80 4.84 17.79 11.96
CA THR A 80 4.69 17.98 10.51
C THR A 80 4.70 19.48 10.15
N LYS A 81 4.14 20.35 11.01
CA LYS A 81 4.27 21.81 10.85
C LYS A 81 5.73 22.24 10.90
N LEU A 82 6.49 21.78 11.91
CA LEU A 82 7.91 22.11 12.05
C LEU A 82 8.71 21.66 10.82
N MET A 83 8.54 20.39 10.41
CA MET A 83 9.22 19.85 9.22
C MET A 83 8.80 20.54 7.93
N GLY A 84 7.56 21.00 7.85
CA GLY A 84 7.07 21.79 6.71
C GLY A 84 7.79 23.10 6.52
N LEU A 85 8.34 23.69 7.59
CA LEU A 85 9.14 24.94 7.53
C LEU A 85 10.53 24.71 6.91
N LEU A 86 11.06 23.48 6.99
CA LEU A 86 12.33 23.08 6.39
C LEU A 86 12.15 22.48 4.99
N THR A 87 10.96 22.00 4.65
CA THR A 87 10.74 21.27 3.39
C THR A 87 10.74 22.24 2.20
N PRO A 88 11.56 22.01 1.15
CA PRO A 88 11.62 22.88 -0.03
C PRO A 88 10.24 23.09 -0.67
N ARG A 89 10.05 24.22 -1.33
CA ARG A 89 8.79 24.52 -2.04
C ARG A 89 8.54 23.51 -3.17
N PRO A 90 7.26 23.25 -3.55
CA PRO A 90 6.97 22.35 -4.67
C PRO A 90 7.69 22.70 -5.97
N SER A 91 7.86 24.00 -6.26
CA SER A 91 8.59 24.47 -7.46
C SER A 91 10.06 24.06 -7.47
N ASP A 92 10.72 24.09 -6.30
CA ASP A 92 12.13 23.74 -6.15
C ASP A 92 12.30 22.22 -6.27
N VAL A 93 11.43 21.46 -5.58
CA VAL A 93 11.38 19.99 -5.68
C VAL A 93 11.19 19.56 -7.13
N ASN A 94 10.21 20.13 -7.83
CA ASN A 94 9.94 19.81 -9.23
C ASN A 94 11.07 20.18 -10.17
N ARG A 95 11.77 21.29 -9.90
CA ARG A 95 12.94 21.71 -10.69
C ARG A 95 14.07 20.71 -10.54
N THR A 96 14.41 20.34 -9.31
CA THR A 96 15.47 19.36 -9.01
C THR A 96 15.12 17.99 -9.58
N PHE A 97 13.90 17.51 -9.36
CA PHE A 97 13.44 16.24 -9.92
C PHE A 97 13.59 16.18 -11.44
N ARG A 98 13.14 17.23 -12.15
CA ARG A 98 13.26 17.30 -13.62
C ARG A 98 14.71 17.37 -14.09
N ALA A 99 15.61 18.02 -13.34
CA ALA A 99 17.03 18.05 -13.66
C ALA A 99 17.64 16.65 -13.56
N LEU A 100 17.39 15.95 -12.45
CA LEU A 100 17.86 14.58 -12.23
C LEU A 100 17.22 13.57 -13.21
N TYR A 101 15.95 13.75 -13.54
CA TYR A 101 15.24 12.89 -14.50
C TYR A 101 15.86 12.93 -15.90
N LYS A 102 16.43 14.07 -16.31
CA LYS A 102 17.18 14.14 -17.59
C LYS A 102 18.46 13.30 -17.59
N GLU A 103 19.02 13.02 -16.41
CA GLU A 103 20.17 12.15 -16.28
C GLU A 103 19.73 10.67 -16.21
N SER A 104 18.76 10.37 -15.34
CA SER A 104 18.16 9.07 -15.17
C SER A 104 16.83 9.19 -14.39
N PRO A 105 15.75 8.50 -14.83
CA PRO A 105 14.52 8.38 -14.04
C PRO A 105 14.78 7.84 -12.62
N GLU A 106 15.67 6.85 -12.48
CA GLU A 106 16.01 6.23 -11.21
C GLU A 106 16.69 7.21 -10.25
N LYS A 107 17.67 8.01 -10.73
CA LYS A 107 18.27 9.07 -9.90
C LYS A 107 17.24 10.08 -9.37
N ALA A 108 16.24 10.40 -10.17
CA ALA A 108 15.20 11.35 -9.78
C ALA A 108 14.28 10.76 -8.71
N THR A 109 13.88 9.50 -8.85
CA THR A 109 13.03 8.80 -7.88
C THR A 109 13.77 8.55 -6.57
N ASP A 110 15.03 8.09 -6.60
CA ASP A 110 15.89 7.91 -5.43
C ASP A 110 16.03 9.20 -4.62
N TRP A 111 16.32 10.30 -5.31
CA TRP A 111 16.42 11.61 -4.66
C TRP A 111 15.10 12.04 -4.03
N PHE A 112 13.98 11.86 -4.74
CA PHE A 112 12.67 12.25 -4.23
C PHE A 112 12.22 11.38 -3.06
N TYR A 113 12.53 10.06 -3.10
CA TYR A 113 12.29 9.15 -1.99
C TYR A 113 13.10 9.52 -0.74
N LYS A 114 14.39 9.84 -0.95
CA LYS A 114 15.26 10.34 0.12
C LYS A 114 14.70 11.63 0.74
N LEU A 115 14.29 12.60 -0.09
CA LEU A 115 13.66 13.85 0.36
C LEU A 115 12.42 13.58 1.23
N CYS A 116 11.54 12.67 0.83
CA CYS A 116 10.34 12.31 1.57
C CYS A 116 10.66 11.70 2.95
N GLY A 117 11.77 10.98 3.08
CA GLY A 117 12.27 10.51 4.37
C GLY A 117 12.90 11.62 5.21
N ASP A 118 13.75 12.46 4.58
CA ASP A 118 14.48 13.53 5.29
C ASP A 118 13.51 14.61 5.80
N CYS A 119 12.46 14.94 5.07
CA CYS A 119 11.42 15.85 5.55
C CYS A 119 10.39 15.20 6.49
N ASN A 120 10.62 13.96 6.96
CA ASN A 120 9.74 13.21 7.87
C ASN A 120 8.31 13.00 7.33
N TYR A 121 8.10 13.10 6.02
CA TYR A 121 6.85 12.67 5.40
C TYR A 121 6.73 11.14 5.48
N ILE A 122 7.83 10.45 5.18
CA ILE A 122 8.03 9.03 5.51
C ILE A 122 8.69 8.98 6.88
N ARG A 123 7.95 8.52 7.88
CA ARG A 123 8.43 8.38 9.25
C ARG A 123 9.26 7.10 9.39
N ARG A 124 10.56 7.20 9.09
CA ARG A 124 11.49 6.06 9.05
C ARG A 124 11.53 5.29 10.38
N ASP A 125 11.40 5.98 11.50
CA ASP A 125 11.35 5.37 12.85
C ASP A 125 10.14 4.47 13.03
N ARG A 126 8.98 4.85 12.49
CA ARG A 126 7.75 4.04 12.55
C ARG A 126 7.85 2.85 11.60
N VAL A 127 8.31 3.07 10.37
CA VAL A 127 8.51 2.00 9.36
C VAL A 127 9.51 0.94 9.84
N ALA A 128 10.56 1.34 10.55
CA ALA A 128 11.56 0.42 11.11
C ALA A 128 10.99 -0.54 12.18
N ARG A 129 9.81 -0.27 12.71
CA ARG A 129 9.14 -1.14 13.71
C ARG A 129 8.33 -2.28 13.08
N ASP A 130 8.06 -2.21 11.77
CA ASP A 130 7.30 -3.23 11.06
C ASP A 130 8.00 -4.60 11.18
N LEU A 131 7.22 -5.65 11.41
CA LEU A 131 7.73 -7.01 11.43
C LEU A 131 7.58 -7.61 10.03
N LYS A 132 8.68 -8.14 9.48
CA LYS A 132 8.70 -8.67 8.10
C LYS A 132 9.37 -10.04 8.08
N TRP A 133 8.77 -10.99 7.35
CA TRP A 133 9.36 -12.30 7.06
C TRP A 133 8.81 -12.87 5.76
N VAL A 134 9.40 -13.95 5.28
CA VAL A 134 8.96 -14.68 4.10
C VAL A 134 8.40 -16.04 4.52
N TYR A 135 7.22 -16.36 4.05
CA TYR A 135 6.66 -17.71 4.11
C TYR A 135 6.87 -18.41 2.76
N ASN A 136 7.40 -19.62 2.78
CA ASN A 136 7.59 -20.42 1.56
C ASN A 136 6.47 -21.47 1.46
N ASP A 137 5.46 -21.19 0.64
CA ASP A 137 4.40 -22.14 0.34
C ASP A 137 4.92 -23.22 -0.62
N PRO A 138 4.71 -24.52 -0.34
CA PRO A 138 5.22 -25.60 -1.19
C PRO A 138 4.61 -25.64 -2.59
N ARG A 139 3.46 -25.02 -2.81
CA ARG A 139 2.74 -24.97 -4.10
C ARG A 139 3.05 -23.71 -4.90
N PHE A 140 3.15 -22.56 -4.20
CA PHE A 140 3.18 -21.22 -4.80
C PHE A 140 4.51 -20.49 -4.61
N GLY A 141 5.42 -21.04 -3.81
CA GLY A 141 6.72 -20.41 -3.52
C GLY A 141 6.62 -19.32 -2.44
N ALA A 142 7.51 -18.36 -2.50
CA ALA A 142 7.63 -17.32 -1.48
C ALA A 142 6.41 -16.40 -1.45
N ILE A 143 5.96 -16.07 -0.24
CA ILE A 143 4.93 -15.06 0.06
C ILE A 143 5.51 -14.14 1.13
N ASP A 144 5.47 -12.84 0.88
CA ASP A 144 6.02 -11.83 1.79
C ASP A 144 4.99 -11.47 2.85
N ILE A 145 5.36 -11.45 4.13
CA ILE A 145 4.46 -11.14 5.24
C ILE A 145 4.96 -9.92 5.99
N THR A 146 4.07 -8.98 6.26
CA THR A 146 4.36 -7.79 7.07
C THR A 146 3.25 -7.58 8.10
N ILE A 147 3.62 -7.42 9.39
CA ILE A 147 2.75 -6.79 10.39
C ILE A 147 3.10 -5.31 10.38
N ASN A 148 2.18 -4.49 9.86
CA ASN A 148 2.43 -3.07 9.69
C ASN A 148 2.12 -2.29 10.97
N LEU A 149 3.15 -1.66 11.51
CA LEU A 149 3.10 -0.82 12.72
C LEU A 149 3.25 0.67 12.40
N SER A 150 3.55 1.01 11.16
CA SER A 150 3.75 2.39 10.71
C SER A 150 2.43 3.14 10.48
N LYS A 151 1.34 2.41 10.22
CA LYS A 151 0.00 2.97 10.12
C LYS A 151 -0.60 3.07 11.52
N PRO A 152 -0.78 4.28 12.08
CA PRO A 152 -1.33 4.41 13.43
C PRO A 152 -2.76 3.88 13.49
N GLU A 153 -3.03 3.03 14.48
CA GLU A 153 -4.41 2.69 14.84
C GLU A 153 -5.07 3.94 15.43
N LYS A 154 -6.27 4.26 14.95
CA LYS A 154 -6.96 5.45 15.44
C LYS A 154 -7.46 5.19 16.86
N ASP A 155 -7.06 6.06 17.80
CA ASP A 155 -7.60 6.08 19.16
C ASP A 155 -9.14 6.20 19.09
N PRO A 156 -9.91 5.35 19.80
CA PRO A 156 -11.36 5.45 19.87
C PRO A 156 -11.87 6.84 20.26
N LYS A 157 -11.16 7.56 21.15
CA LYS A 157 -11.48 8.94 21.52
C LYS A 157 -11.28 9.90 20.36
N ALA A 158 -10.21 9.74 19.59
CA ALA A 158 -9.95 10.55 18.39
C ALA A 158 -11.00 10.26 17.30
N ILE A 159 -11.45 9.01 17.14
CA ILE A 159 -12.55 8.65 16.22
C ILE A 159 -13.85 9.33 16.67
N ALA A 160 -14.18 9.31 17.96
CA ALA A 160 -15.40 9.92 18.50
C ALA A 160 -15.37 11.46 18.36
N ALA A 161 -14.21 12.08 18.59
CA ALA A 161 -14.01 13.52 18.40
C ALA A 161 -14.14 13.91 16.91
N ALA A 162 -13.52 13.14 16.02
CA ALA A 162 -13.60 13.36 14.58
C ALA A 162 -15.03 13.29 14.03
N LYS A 163 -15.87 12.39 14.56
CA LYS A 163 -17.30 12.28 14.18
C LYS A 163 -18.12 13.52 14.55
N LYS A 164 -17.72 14.26 15.58
CA LYS A 164 -18.40 15.48 16.04
C LYS A 164 -17.97 16.73 15.27
N MET A 165 -16.90 16.65 14.47
CA MET A 165 -16.40 17.79 13.71
C MET A 165 -17.23 18.06 12.47
N LYS A 166 -17.38 19.33 12.11
CA LYS A 166 -18.02 19.74 10.85
C LYS A 166 -17.25 19.13 9.67
N ALA A 167 -17.97 18.50 8.75
CA ALA A 167 -17.39 18.02 7.50
C ALA A 167 -16.76 19.19 6.72
N SER A 168 -15.52 19.03 6.29
CA SER A 168 -14.85 19.99 5.41
C SER A 168 -14.65 19.33 4.06
N GLY A 169 -15.01 20.02 2.99
CA GLY A 169 -14.81 19.57 1.62
C GLY A 169 -13.40 19.87 1.07
N TYR A 170 -12.46 20.36 1.90
CA TYR A 170 -11.12 20.70 1.47
C TYR A 170 -10.05 20.15 2.42
N PRO A 171 -9.07 19.38 1.92
CA PRO A 171 -9.07 18.67 0.62
C PRO A 171 -10.25 17.71 0.49
N ALA A 172 -10.74 17.43 -0.73
CA ALA A 172 -11.90 16.58 -0.94
C ALA A 172 -11.64 15.10 -0.54
N CYS A 173 -10.41 14.61 -0.74
CA CYS A 173 -9.98 13.30 -0.24
C CYS A 173 -8.47 13.29 0.08
N MET A 174 -7.97 12.16 0.57
CA MET A 174 -6.55 11.99 0.96
C MET A 174 -5.57 12.02 -0.22
N LEU A 175 -6.04 11.84 -1.46
CA LEU A 175 -5.21 11.81 -2.67
C LEU A 175 -5.26 13.11 -3.47
N CYS A 176 -6.17 14.05 -3.15
CA CYS A 176 -6.26 15.31 -3.88
C CYS A 176 -4.95 16.12 -3.77
N LYS A 177 -4.53 16.75 -4.87
CA LYS A 177 -3.32 17.61 -4.92
C LYS A 177 -3.34 18.75 -3.92
N GLU A 178 -4.52 19.17 -3.46
CA GLU A 178 -4.74 20.16 -2.41
C GLU A 178 -4.19 19.73 -1.04
N ASN A 179 -3.79 18.46 -0.88
CA ASN A 179 -3.04 18.01 0.30
C ASN A 179 -1.61 18.56 0.34
N ILE A 180 -1.01 18.96 -0.78
CA ILE A 180 0.36 19.46 -0.82
C ILE A 180 0.47 20.74 0.02
N GLY A 181 1.20 20.67 1.15
CA GLY A 181 1.36 21.79 2.08
C GLY A 181 0.18 22.02 3.03
N TYR A 182 -0.86 21.17 3.02
CA TYR A 182 -2.03 21.34 3.88
C TYR A 182 -1.70 21.13 5.36
N ALA A 183 -2.18 22.04 6.21
CA ALA A 183 -1.87 22.02 7.65
C ALA A 183 -2.44 20.79 8.40
N GLY A 184 -3.47 20.19 7.86
CA GLY A 184 -4.18 19.12 8.56
C GLY A 184 -5.19 19.64 9.59
N ARG A 185 -5.83 18.70 10.25
CA ARG A 185 -6.78 18.88 11.36
C ARG A 185 -7.00 17.57 12.07
N MET A 186 -7.69 17.55 13.20
CA MET A 186 -7.86 16.33 14.02
C MET A 186 -8.42 15.12 13.24
N ASN A 187 -9.21 15.33 12.19
CA ASN A 187 -9.75 14.25 11.34
C ASN A 187 -9.12 14.17 9.93
N HIS A 188 -8.05 14.92 9.67
CA HIS A 188 -7.29 14.87 8.41
C HIS A 188 -5.81 15.12 8.68
N PRO A 189 -4.90 14.25 8.23
CA PRO A 189 -3.49 14.36 8.57
C PRO A 189 -2.86 15.65 8.04
N ALA A 190 -1.86 16.16 8.75
CA ALA A 190 -1.01 17.23 8.27
C ALA A 190 -0.18 16.77 7.06
N ARG A 191 0.06 17.71 6.15
CA ARG A 191 0.74 17.50 4.88
C ARG A 191 1.68 18.68 4.50
N GLN A 192 2.13 19.49 5.49
CA GLN A 192 3.03 20.62 5.20
C GLN A 192 4.35 20.16 4.61
N ASN A 193 4.85 19.00 4.99
CA ASN A 193 6.04 18.33 4.46
C ASN A 193 5.78 17.41 3.27
N HIS A 194 4.53 17.29 2.82
CA HIS A 194 4.18 16.48 1.65
C HIS A 194 4.47 17.20 0.34
N ARG A 195 5.06 16.47 -0.61
CA ARG A 195 5.30 16.90 -1.99
C ARG A 195 4.81 15.83 -2.96
N ALA A 196 4.44 16.26 -4.15
CA ALA A 196 4.10 15.38 -5.27
C ALA A 196 4.69 15.95 -6.56
N ILE A 197 5.14 15.07 -7.43
CA ILE A 197 5.76 15.42 -8.71
C ILE A 197 4.68 15.40 -9.78
N PRO A 198 4.43 16.51 -10.50
CA PRO A 198 3.53 16.49 -11.64
C PRO A 198 4.15 15.71 -12.80
N ILE A 199 3.39 14.77 -13.32
CA ILE A 199 3.71 13.92 -14.48
C ILE A 199 2.56 13.94 -15.47
N THR A 200 2.81 13.53 -16.70
CA THR A 200 1.75 13.38 -17.71
C THR A 200 1.52 11.89 -17.96
N VAL A 201 0.28 11.43 -17.82
CA VAL A 201 -0.13 10.06 -18.11
C VAL A 201 -1.33 10.10 -19.04
N ASN A 202 -1.25 9.42 -20.18
CA ASN A 202 -2.29 9.41 -21.21
C ASN A 202 -2.81 10.82 -21.58
N HIS A 203 -1.86 11.76 -21.76
CA HIS A 203 -2.10 13.19 -22.12
C HIS A 203 -2.86 14.02 -21.07
N ALA A 204 -2.98 13.54 -19.84
CA ALA A 204 -3.63 14.23 -18.73
C ALA A 204 -2.63 14.55 -17.60
N ASP A 205 -3.03 15.46 -16.71
CA ASP A 205 -2.22 15.84 -15.54
C ASP A 205 -2.39 14.80 -14.43
N TRP A 206 -1.29 14.22 -14.03
CA TRP A 206 -1.19 13.25 -12.94
C TRP A 206 -0.08 13.66 -11.98
N PHE A 207 -0.04 13.03 -10.82
CA PHE A 207 0.96 13.28 -9.80
C PHE A 207 1.54 11.97 -9.27
N LEU A 208 2.86 11.96 -9.06
CA LEU A 208 3.59 10.91 -8.36
C LEU A 208 3.88 11.38 -6.93
N GLN A 209 3.48 10.59 -5.94
CA GLN A 209 3.84 10.76 -4.53
C GLN A 209 4.24 9.43 -3.91
N TYR A 210 5.06 9.44 -2.86
CA TYR A 210 5.28 8.23 -2.07
C TYR A 210 4.22 8.04 -1.01
N SER A 211 4.00 6.78 -0.62
CA SER A 211 3.16 6.45 0.53
C SER A 211 3.96 6.63 1.83
N PRO A 212 3.41 7.30 2.84
CA PRO A 212 4.11 7.44 4.12
C PRO A 212 4.22 6.13 4.90
N TYR A 213 3.49 5.09 4.50
CA TYR A 213 3.45 3.80 5.21
C TYR A 213 4.50 2.80 4.72
N VAL A 214 5.09 3.00 3.55
CA VAL A 214 6.21 2.21 2.98
C VAL A 214 6.02 0.71 3.17
N TYR A 215 4.96 0.15 2.61
CA TYR A 215 4.74 -1.30 2.70
C TYR A 215 5.86 -2.10 2.01
N TYR A 216 6.46 -1.53 0.97
CA TYR A 216 7.61 -2.05 0.23
C TYR A 216 8.49 -0.88 -0.26
N ASN A 217 9.66 -1.20 -0.84
CA ASN A 217 10.60 -0.17 -1.28
C ASN A 217 9.98 0.79 -2.29
N GLU A 218 10.12 2.09 -2.04
CA GLU A 218 9.64 3.18 -2.88
C GLU A 218 8.14 3.07 -3.23
N HIS A 219 7.32 2.56 -2.27
CA HIS A 219 5.87 2.48 -2.45
C HIS A 219 5.31 3.85 -2.82
N CYS A 220 4.84 3.97 -4.05
CA CYS A 220 4.29 5.20 -4.60
C CYS A 220 2.81 5.09 -4.94
N ILE A 221 2.17 6.25 -5.03
CA ILE A 221 0.80 6.43 -5.50
C ILE A 221 0.86 7.42 -6.66
N VAL A 222 0.30 7.02 -7.79
CA VAL A 222 0.14 7.84 -8.99
C VAL A 222 -1.33 8.18 -9.10
N PHE A 223 -1.71 9.44 -8.96
CA PHE A 223 -3.10 9.85 -8.87
C PHE A 223 -3.46 10.93 -9.89
N CYS A 224 -4.70 10.89 -10.38
CA CYS A 224 -5.23 11.85 -11.32
C CYS A 224 -5.27 13.26 -10.73
N GLY A 225 -4.93 14.26 -11.51
CA GLY A 225 -5.01 15.66 -11.10
C GLY A 225 -6.44 16.16 -10.85
N GLU A 226 -7.44 15.43 -11.36
CA GLU A 226 -8.86 15.66 -11.15
C GLU A 226 -9.45 14.60 -10.20
N HIS A 227 -10.39 15.01 -9.36
CA HIS A 227 -11.09 14.09 -8.44
C HIS A 227 -12.23 13.38 -9.18
N VAL A 228 -11.87 12.31 -9.90
CA VAL A 228 -12.80 11.47 -10.67
C VAL A 228 -12.80 10.04 -10.14
N PRO A 229 -13.93 9.31 -10.19
CA PRO A 229 -13.99 7.93 -9.71
C PRO A 229 -13.04 7.01 -10.49
N MET A 230 -12.59 5.95 -9.82
CA MET A 230 -11.85 4.86 -10.45
C MET A 230 -12.72 4.11 -11.44
N GLN A 231 -12.15 3.79 -12.58
CA GLN A 231 -12.75 2.95 -13.60
C GLN A 231 -11.68 2.12 -14.28
N ILE A 232 -11.91 0.81 -14.38
CA ILE A 232 -11.02 -0.08 -15.15
C ILE A 232 -11.58 -0.24 -16.55
N ASP A 233 -10.85 0.27 -17.51
CA ASP A 233 -11.17 0.15 -18.95
C ASP A 233 -9.89 0.01 -19.78
N LYS A 234 -10.01 0.00 -21.10
CA LYS A 234 -8.87 -0.08 -22.01
C LYS A 234 -7.88 1.09 -21.84
N SER A 235 -8.36 2.28 -21.45
CA SER A 235 -7.50 3.44 -21.19
C SER A 235 -6.63 3.25 -19.96
N THR A 236 -7.10 2.48 -18.97
CA THR A 236 -6.33 2.11 -17.79
C THR A 236 -5.03 1.41 -18.16
N PHE A 237 -5.07 0.44 -19.07
CA PHE A 237 -3.86 -0.29 -19.50
C PHE A 237 -2.85 0.65 -20.19
N ARG A 238 -3.32 1.61 -20.99
CA ARG A 238 -2.47 2.64 -21.60
C ARG A 238 -1.84 3.54 -20.54
N LYS A 239 -2.61 3.97 -19.54
CA LYS A 239 -2.12 4.79 -18.41
C LYS A 239 -1.00 4.07 -17.64
N LEU A 240 -1.19 2.77 -17.36
CA LEU A 240 -0.17 1.97 -16.67
C LEU A 240 1.12 1.89 -17.50
N PHE A 241 1.03 1.62 -18.80
CA PHE A 241 2.21 1.55 -19.67
C PHE A 241 2.88 2.91 -19.87
N ASP A 242 2.13 4.00 -20.02
CA ASP A 242 2.71 5.34 -20.10
C ASP A 242 3.56 5.70 -18.88
N PHE A 243 3.18 5.22 -17.71
CA PHE A 243 3.96 5.42 -16.50
C PHE A 243 5.23 4.56 -16.48
N VAL A 244 5.13 3.26 -16.76
CA VAL A 244 6.31 2.37 -16.71
C VAL A 244 7.30 2.64 -17.86
N GLU A 245 6.89 3.33 -18.93
CA GLU A 245 7.81 3.88 -19.93
C GLU A 245 8.62 5.06 -19.36
N GLN A 246 7.99 5.91 -18.54
CA GLN A 246 8.66 7.03 -17.88
C GLN A 246 9.56 6.54 -16.73
N PHE A 247 9.16 5.48 -16.03
CA PHE A 247 9.86 4.93 -14.88
C PHE A 247 10.01 3.40 -15.03
N PRO A 248 10.92 2.93 -15.93
CA PRO A 248 11.00 1.51 -16.28
C PRO A 248 11.51 0.60 -15.16
N HIS A 249 12.07 1.15 -14.09
CA HIS A 249 12.46 0.43 -12.87
C HIS A 249 11.30 0.22 -11.89
N TYR A 250 10.11 0.81 -12.17
CA TYR A 250 8.90 0.65 -11.36
C TYR A 250 7.91 -0.29 -12.02
N PHE A 251 7.09 -0.94 -11.20
CA PHE A 251 5.80 -1.45 -11.61
C PHE A 251 4.71 -0.40 -11.33
N LEU A 252 3.56 -0.51 -11.98
CA LEU A 252 2.35 0.23 -11.65
C LEU A 252 1.13 -0.68 -11.80
N GLY A 253 0.23 -0.66 -10.81
CA GLY A 253 -1.01 -1.43 -10.84
C GLY A 253 -2.20 -0.64 -10.32
N SER A 254 -3.39 -1.06 -10.69
CA SER A 254 -4.65 -0.51 -10.20
C SER A 254 -5.34 -1.46 -9.23
N ASN A 255 -5.94 -0.93 -8.18
CA ASN A 255 -6.98 -1.66 -7.49
C ASN A 255 -8.17 -1.90 -8.45
N ALA A 256 -8.97 -2.92 -8.16
CA ALA A 256 -10.24 -3.12 -8.84
C ALA A 256 -11.21 -1.97 -8.58
N ASP A 257 -12.12 -1.71 -9.52
CA ASP A 257 -13.08 -0.59 -9.49
C ASP A 257 -14.44 -0.95 -8.86
N LEU A 258 -14.59 -2.18 -8.36
CA LEU A 258 -15.80 -2.64 -7.67
C LEU A 258 -15.60 -2.72 -6.15
N PRO A 259 -16.66 -2.52 -5.33
CA PRO A 259 -16.63 -2.75 -3.88
C PRO A 259 -16.16 -4.16 -3.53
N ILE A 260 -15.72 -4.38 -2.28
CA ILE A 260 -15.26 -5.67 -1.74
C ILE A 260 -13.89 -6.08 -2.31
N VAL A 261 -13.69 -6.03 -3.61
CA VAL A 261 -12.45 -6.42 -4.31
C VAL A 261 -11.57 -5.23 -4.70
N GLY A 262 -12.06 -4.00 -4.48
CA GLY A 262 -11.34 -2.76 -4.74
C GLY A 262 -10.57 -2.23 -3.54
N GLY A 263 -9.85 -1.12 -3.76
CA GLY A 263 -9.18 -0.38 -2.70
C GLY A 263 -10.13 0.48 -1.86
N SER A 264 -9.57 1.18 -0.87
CA SER A 264 -10.33 2.01 0.08
C SER A 264 -10.80 3.37 -0.48
N ILE A 265 -10.23 3.84 -1.61
CA ILE A 265 -10.54 5.14 -2.22
C ILE A 265 -10.95 4.91 -3.67
N LEU A 266 -12.22 4.59 -3.89
CA LEU A 266 -12.78 4.39 -5.24
C LEU A 266 -13.21 5.72 -5.89
N ALA A 267 -13.38 6.78 -5.10
CA ALA A 267 -13.86 8.08 -5.57
C ALA A 267 -12.80 8.93 -6.28
N HIS A 268 -11.52 8.53 -6.25
CA HIS A 268 -10.43 9.27 -6.88
C HIS A 268 -9.52 8.31 -7.64
N GLU A 269 -9.42 8.47 -8.95
CA GLU A 269 -8.61 7.59 -9.81
C GLU A 269 -7.14 7.68 -9.42
N HIS A 270 -6.57 6.52 -9.08
CA HIS A 270 -5.19 6.39 -8.67
C HIS A 270 -4.67 4.98 -8.90
N PHE A 271 -3.36 4.87 -9.01
CA PHE A 271 -2.61 3.63 -9.14
C PHE A 271 -1.56 3.53 -8.03
N GLN A 272 -1.09 2.33 -7.74
CA GLN A 272 0.00 2.09 -6.81
C GLN A 272 1.17 1.43 -7.54
N GLY A 273 2.37 1.86 -7.22
CA GLY A 273 3.59 1.38 -7.84
C GLY A 273 4.79 1.48 -6.93
N GLY A 274 5.96 1.27 -7.49
CA GLY A 274 7.23 1.39 -6.77
C GLY A 274 8.32 0.48 -7.31
N HIS A 275 9.48 0.51 -6.67
CA HIS A 275 10.64 -0.29 -7.00
C HIS A 275 10.71 -1.54 -6.12
N HIS A 276 9.93 -2.56 -6.46
CA HIS A 276 9.88 -3.81 -5.70
C HIS A 276 9.46 -4.98 -6.59
N THR A 277 10.08 -6.14 -6.40
CA THR A 277 9.74 -7.38 -7.09
C THR A 277 8.93 -8.29 -6.16
N PHE A 278 7.67 -8.48 -6.50
CA PHE A 278 6.71 -9.23 -5.68
C PHE A 278 6.72 -10.75 -5.93
N PRO A 279 6.19 -11.55 -4.98
CA PRO A 279 5.95 -12.98 -5.17
C PRO A 279 5.23 -13.34 -6.48
N MET A 280 4.11 -12.68 -6.79
CA MET A 280 3.36 -12.93 -8.01
C MET A 280 4.21 -12.68 -9.28
N GLU A 281 5.08 -11.68 -9.26
CA GLU A 281 5.96 -11.37 -10.38
C GLU A 281 7.00 -12.49 -10.59
N ARG A 282 7.55 -13.05 -9.49
CA ARG A 282 8.52 -14.15 -9.52
C ARG A 282 7.91 -15.50 -9.91
N ALA A 283 6.58 -15.63 -9.77
CA ALA A 283 5.87 -16.86 -10.06
C ALA A 283 5.94 -17.23 -11.54
N GLY A 284 6.23 -18.49 -11.81
CA GLY A 284 6.32 -19.05 -13.17
C GLY A 284 4.96 -19.30 -13.81
N ALA A 285 4.98 -19.65 -15.09
CA ALA A 285 3.79 -20.07 -15.81
C ALA A 285 3.31 -21.47 -15.34
N GLU A 286 1.99 -21.61 -15.19
CA GLU A 286 1.35 -22.91 -15.00
C GLU A 286 1.09 -23.57 -16.36
N PHE A 287 0.51 -22.81 -17.29
CA PHE A 287 0.38 -23.20 -18.70
C PHE A 287 0.23 -21.95 -19.58
N SER A 288 0.60 -22.10 -20.88
CA SER A 288 0.45 -21.06 -21.87
C SER A 288 -0.85 -21.22 -22.65
N PHE A 289 -1.32 -20.10 -23.23
CA PHE A 289 -2.46 -20.09 -24.16
C PHE A 289 -2.23 -19.04 -25.23
N ASP A 290 -2.82 -19.25 -26.41
CA ASP A 290 -2.74 -18.32 -27.53
C ASP A 290 -4.11 -17.72 -27.80
N VAL A 291 -4.15 -16.48 -28.29
CA VAL A 291 -5.36 -15.80 -28.74
C VAL A 291 -5.19 -15.41 -30.20
N PRO A 292 -6.11 -15.80 -31.11
CA PRO A 292 -6.06 -15.42 -32.52
C PRO A 292 -5.92 -13.90 -32.66
N ASP A 293 -5.22 -13.46 -33.71
CA ASP A 293 -4.92 -12.05 -34.05
C ASP A 293 -3.94 -11.35 -33.07
N PHE A 294 -3.36 -12.08 -32.11
CA PHE A 294 -2.40 -11.57 -31.12
C PHE A 294 -1.14 -12.44 -31.02
N GLU A 295 -0.64 -12.92 -32.15
CA GLU A 295 0.52 -13.84 -32.21
C GLU A 295 1.80 -13.23 -31.65
N ASP A 296 1.93 -11.88 -31.62
CA ASP A 296 3.06 -11.16 -31.03
C ASP A 296 2.98 -11.06 -29.49
N VAL A 297 1.88 -11.52 -28.89
CA VAL A 297 1.66 -11.49 -27.43
C VAL A 297 1.78 -12.90 -26.87
N SER A 298 2.80 -13.15 -26.07
CA SER A 298 2.87 -14.37 -25.29
C SER A 298 1.96 -14.31 -24.06
N CYS A 299 1.10 -15.32 -23.89
CA CYS A 299 0.10 -15.39 -22.85
C CYS A 299 0.32 -16.64 -21.98
N CYS A 300 0.21 -16.50 -20.66
CA CYS A 300 0.19 -17.63 -19.77
C CYS A 300 -0.71 -17.39 -18.55
N VAL A 301 -1.14 -18.48 -17.92
CA VAL A 301 -1.70 -18.48 -16.58
C VAL A 301 -0.54 -18.64 -15.61
N VAL A 302 -0.47 -17.74 -14.62
CA VAL A 302 0.61 -17.77 -13.61
C VAL A 302 0.30 -18.85 -12.56
N LYS A 303 1.31 -19.63 -12.14
CA LYS A 303 1.20 -20.58 -11.04
C LYS A 303 1.14 -19.83 -9.71
N TYR A 304 -0.05 -19.44 -9.32
CA TYR A 304 -0.29 -18.54 -8.18
C TYR A 304 -1.66 -18.84 -7.54
N PRO A 305 -1.87 -18.56 -6.22
CA PRO A 305 -3.14 -18.87 -5.55
C PRO A 305 -4.35 -18.14 -6.16
N MET A 306 -4.14 -16.95 -6.73
CA MET A 306 -5.17 -16.22 -7.45
C MET A 306 -5.11 -16.50 -8.96
N THR A 307 -6.18 -16.15 -9.68
CA THR A 307 -6.24 -16.33 -11.13
C THR A 307 -5.58 -15.17 -11.85
N VAL A 308 -4.39 -15.37 -12.40
CA VAL A 308 -3.58 -14.34 -13.06
C VAL A 308 -3.31 -14.74 -14.50
N LEU A 309 -3.70 -13.88 -15.44
CA LEU A 309 -3.34 -13.98 -16.85
C LEU A 309 -2.18 -13.01 -17.12
N ARG A 310 -1.02 -13.54 -17.45
CA ARG A 310 0.17 -12.74 -17.79
C ARG A 310 0.33 -12.63 -19.28
N LEU A 311 0.45 -11.39 -19.74
CA LEU A 311 0.63 -11.01 -21.15
C LEU A 311 1.99 -10.33 -21.29
N ASN A 312 2.78 -10.68 -22.31
CA ASN A 312 4.07 -10.08 -22.58
C ASN A 312 4.27 -9.83 -24.07
N SER A 313 4.70 -8.61 -24.43
CA SER A 313 5.00 -8.23 -25.83
C SER A 313 5.97 -7.05 -25.88
N SER A 314 6.66 -6.89 -27.01
CA SER A 314 7.35 -5.64 -27.35
C SER A 314 6.40 -4.55 -27.89
N ASN A 315 5.15 -4.91 -28.17
CA ASN A 315 4.13 -4.02 -28.72
C ASN A 315 3.03 -3.71 -27.70
N LYS A 316 3.14 -2.54 -27.02
CA LYS A 316 2.16 -2.14 -26.01
C LYS A 316 0.74 -1.99 -26.55
N ASN A 317 0.57 -1.62 -27.82
CA ASN A 317 -0.77 -1.47 -28.40
C ASN A 317 -1.47 -2.82 -28.51
N GLN A 318 -0.78 -3.85 -28.95
CA GLN A 318 -1.28 -5.23 -28.98
C GLN A 318 -1.68 -5.71 -27.57
N LEU A 319 -0.86 -5.42 -26.57
CA LEU A 319 -1.18 -5.72 -25.16
C LEU A 319 -2.45 -5.01 -24.69
N CYS A 320 -2.60 -3.71 -25.00
CA CYS A 320 -3.79 -2.94 -24.62
C CYS A 320 -5.06 -3.46 -25.33
N GLU A 321 -4.94 -3.84 -26.61
CA GLU A 321 -6.07 -4.41 -27.36
C GLU A 321 -6.49 -5.76 -26.77
N LEU A 322 -5.54 -6.68 -26.55
CA LEU A 322 -5.83 -7.99 -25.98
C LEU A 322 -6.38 -7.87 -24.54
N ALA A 323 -5.77 -7.03 -23.70
CA ALA A 323 -6.26 -6.78 -22.34
C ALA A 323 -7.68 -6.21 -22.35
N GLY A 324 -7.98 -5.30 -23.29
CA GLY A 324 -9.33 -4.77 -23.52
C GLY A 324 -10.32 -5.85 -23.93
N LYS A 325 -9.94 -6.77 -24.85
CA LYS A 325 -10.73 -7.94 -25.25
C LYS A 325 -11.02 -8.84 -24.05
N ILE A 326 -9.99 -9.19 -23.28
CA ILE A 326 -10.12 -10.03 -22.06
C ILE A 326 -11.07 -9.37 -21.06
N LEU A 327 -10.87 -8.09 -20.73
CA LEU A 327 -11.72 -7.36 -19.79
C LEU A 327 -13.18 -7.32 -20.25
N SER A 328 -13.43 -7.03 -21.55
CA SER A 328 -14.78 -6.98 -22.13
C SER A 328 -15.49 -8.33 -22.05
N LYS A 329 -14.77 -9.42 -22.36
CA LYS A 329 -15.31 -10.79 -22.24
C LYS A 329 -15.54 -11.14 -20.78
N TRP A 330 -14.58 -10.84 -19.87
CA TRP A 330 -14.70 -11.14 -18.44
C TRP A 330 -15.91 -10.45 -17.82
N ARG A 331 -16.13 -9.19 -18.10
CA ARG A 331 -17.28 -8.43 -17.54
C ARG A 331 -18.64 -9.00 -17.89
N LYS A 332 -18.74 -9.75 -18.98
CA LYS A 332 -19.99 -10.38 -19.45
C LYS A 332 -20.05 -11.90 -19.20
N TYR A 333 -18.97 -12.47 -18.64
CA TYR A 333 -18.86 -13.91 -18.50
C TYR A 333 -19.56 -14.42 -17.26
N SER A 334 -20.43 -15.43 -17.44
CA SER A 334 -21.02 -16.20 -16.33
C SER A 334 -20.72 -17.68 -16.53
N ASP A 335 -20.38 -18.34 -15.43
CA ASP A 335 -20.23 -19.79 -15.30
C ASP A 335 -20.85 -20.22 -13.96
N PRO A 336 -22.16 -20.50 -13.93
CA PRO A 336 -22.86 -20.84 -12.68
C PRO A 336 -22.29 -22.05 -11.98
N GLU A 337 -21.74 -23.03 -12.72
CA GLU A 337 -21.10 -24.22 -12.12
C GLU A 337 -19.85 -23.84 -11.29
N ALA A 338 -19.16 -22.75 -11.68
CA ALA A 338 -18.03 -22.20 -10.92
C ALA A 338 -18.46 -21.05 -9.98
N MET A 339 -19.76 -20.82 -9.78
CA MET A 339 -20.30 -19.70 -9.01
C MET A 339 -19.87 -18.33 -9.51
N ILE A 340 -19.59 -18.20 -10.80
CA ILE A 340 -19.23 -16.93 -11.46
C ILE A 340 -20.47 -16.36 -12.15
N PHE A 341 -20.87 -15.17 -11.74
CA PHE A 341 -21.95 -14.41 -12.34
C PHE A 341 -21.42 -13.04 -12.76
N ALA A 342 -21.74 -12.64 -14.00
CA ALA A 342 -21.35 -11.34 -14.52
C ALA A 342 -22.06 -10.22 -13.75
N GLU A 343 -23.34 -10.45 -13.43
CA GLU A 343 -24.19 -9.53 -12.67
C GLU A 343 -25.27 -10.30 -11.90
N THR A 344 -25.81 -9.65 -10.87
CA THR A 344 -27.01 -10.09 -10.15
C THR A 344 -27.87 -8.87 -9.87
N ASP A 345 -29.16 -8.92 -10.25
CA ASP A 345 -30.11 -7.80 -10.11
C ASP A 345 -29.62 -6.46 -10.72
N GLY A 346 -28.81 -6.56 -11.79
CA GLY A 346 -28.22 -5.41 -12.48
C GLY A 346 -26.93 -4.87 -11.87
N GLU A 347 -26.43 -5.45 -10.78
CA GLU A 347 -25.15 -5.06 -10.15
C GLU A 347 -24.02 -5.94 -10.74
N PRO A 348 -22.95 -5.32 -11.31
CA PRO A 348 -21.84 -6.04 -11.90
C PRO A 348 -20.92 -6.66 -10.85
N HIS A 349 -20.38 -7.85 -11.16
CA HIS A 349 -19.50 -8.58 -10.27
C HIS A 349 -18.07 -8.72 -10.81
N ASN A 350 -17.90 -8.84 -12.11
CA ASN A 350 -16.61 -9.13 -12.73
C ASN A 350 -15.79 -7.86 -12.99
N THR A 351 -14.54 -7.87 -12.55
CA THR A 351 -13.56 -6.84 -12.83
C THR A 351 -12.15 -7.42 -12.83
N ILE A 352 -11.13 -6.58 -13.04
CA ILE A 352 -9.73 -6.98 -13.11
C ILE A 352 -8.89 -6.06 -12.22
N THR A 353 -7.86 -6.61 -11.57
CA THR A 353 -6.75 -5.86 -10.98
C THR A 353 -5.57 -5.96 -11.96
N PRO A 354 -5.27 -4.91 -12.76
CA PRO A 354 -4.18 -4.92 -13.74
C PRO A 354 -2.88 -4.42 -13.12
N ILE A 355 -1.74 -5.04 -13.49
CA ILE A 355 -0.40 -4.66 -13.06
C ILE A 355 0.55 -4.67 -14.27
N ALA A 356 1.18 -3.52 -14.55
CA ALA A 356 2.13 -3.36 -15.64
C ALA A 356 3.55 -3.17 -15.10
N ARG A 357 4.54 -3.67 -15.87
CA ARG A 357 5.97 -3.45 -15.65
C ARG A 357 6.76 -3.62 -16.94
N MET A 358 8.00 -3.15 -16.90
CA MET A 358 8.99 -3.51 -17.92
C MET A 358 9.78 -4.73 -17.43
N ARG A 359 9.89 -5.76 -18.28
CA ARG A 359 10.71 -6.93 -18.01
C ARG A 359 11.56 -7.25 -19.22
N ASP A 360 12.89 -7.28 -19.06
CA ASP A 360 13.83 -7.58 -20.15
C ASP A 360 13.60 -6.75 -21.43
N GLY A 361 13.28 -5.45 -21.25
CA GLY A 361 12.99 -4.52 -22.34
C GLY A 361 11.65 -4.72 -23.04
N ARG A 362 10.77 -5.57 -22.50
CA ARG A 362 9.42 -5.82 -23.00
C ARG A 362 8.36 -5.35 -22.00
N TYR A 363 7.18 -5.05 -22.51
CA TYR A 363 6.01 -4.76 -21.68
C TYR A 363 5.44 -6.07 -21.13
N GLU A 364 5.16 -6.10 -19.84
CA GLU A 364 4.46 -7.19 -19.18
C GLU A 364 3.23 -6.65 -18.46
N LEU A 365 2.10 -7.32 -18.60
CA LEU A 365 0.83 -6.98 -17.98
C LEU A 365 0.24 -8.22 -17.33
N ASP A 366 0.06 -8.17 -16.02
CA ASP A 366 -0.70 -9.17 -15.27
C ASP A 366 -2.15 -8.69 -15.11
N LEU A 367 -3.10 -9.52 -15.50
CA LEU A 367 -4.53 -9.32 -15.34
C LEU A 367 -5.06 -10.30 -14.30
N VAL A 368 -5.29 -9.82 -13.08
CA VAL A 368 -5.86 -10.65 -12.02
C VAL A 368 -7.37 -10.57 -12.08
N LEU A 369 -8.03 -11.70 -12.38
CA LEU A 369 -9.48 -11.77 -12.46
C LEU A 369 -10.09 -11.63 -11.06
N ARG A 370 -11.08 -10.74 -10.93
CA ARG A 370 -11.78 -10.47 -9.66
C ARG A 370 -13.29 -10.59 -9.85
N ASN A 371 -13.96 -10.96 -8.76
CA ASN A 371 -15.42 -11.00 -8.69
C ASN A 371 -15.86 -10.66 -7.25
N ASN A 372 -16.89 -9.83 -7.09
CA ASN A 372 -17.37 -9.37 -5.79
C ASN A 372 -18.72 -9.98 -5.36
N LEU A 373 -19.10 -11.12 -5.94
CA LEU A 373 -20.33 -11.83 -5.57
C LEU A 373 -20.40 -12.08 -4.07
N THR A 374 -21.55 -11.80 -3.48
CA THR A 374 -21.87 -12.19 -2.09
C THR A 374 -22.93 -13.28 -2.07
N THR A 375 -22.88 -14.12 -1.04
CA THR A 375 -23.92 -15.13 -0.76
C THR A 375 -24.34 -15.02 0.70
N PRO A 376 -25.47 -15.63 1.10
CA PRO A 376 -25.86 -15.68 2.53
C PRO A 376 -24.77 -16.27 3.42
N GLU A 377 -24.01 -17.27 2.93
CA GLU A 377 -22.90 -17.91 3.63
C GLU A 377 -21.63 -17.04 3.64
N HIS A 378 -21.45 -16.20 2.62
CA HIS A 378 -20.30 -15.31 2.45
C HIS A 378 -20.74 -13.85 2.24
N PRO A 379 -21.28 -13.17 3.28
CA PRO A 379 -21.86 -11.83 3.15
C PRO A 379 -20.78 -10.75 2.90
N MET A 380 -19.50 -11.05 3.17
CA MET A 380 -18.37 -10.17 2.87
C MET A 380 -17.76 -10.42 1.48
N GLY A 381 -18.26 -11.41 0.74
CA GLY A 381 -17.80 -11.82 -0.58
C GLY A 381 -17.40 -13.28 -0.66
N LEU A 382 -17.85 -13.97 -1.71
CA LEU A 382 -17.46 -15.37 -1.98
C LEU A 382 -15.95 -15.45 -2.32
N TYR A 383 -15.42 -14.45 -3.03
CA TYR A 383 -14.02 -14.32 -3.41
C TYR A 383 -13.28 -13.32 -2.51
N HIS A 384 -13.46 -13.52 -1.21
CA HIS A 384 -12.92 -12.71 -0.12
C HIS A 384 -12.43 -13.66 0.98
N PRO A 385 -11.52 -13.24 1.90
CA PRO A 385 -11.16 -14.08 3.05
C PRO A 385 -12.40 -14.57 3.79
N HIS A 386 -12.52 -15.88 3.99
CA HIS A 386 -13.64 -16.48 4.69
C HIS A 386 -13.50 -16.30 6.21
N GLU A 387 -14.59 -16.46 6.94
CA GLU A 387 -14.73 -16.12 8.37
C GLU A 387 -13.67 -16.78 9.26
N GLU A 388 -13.33 -18.04 8.99
CA GLU A 388 -12.32 -18.80 9.71
C GLU A 388 -10.92 -18.19 9.64
N LEU A 389 -10.64 -17.35 8.64
CA LEU A 389 -9.36 -16.67 8.44
C LEU A 389 -9.33 -15.25 9.03
N HIS A 390 -10.48 -14.71 9.48
CA HIS A 390 -10.62 -13.32 9.93
C HIS A 390 -9.82 -13.01 11.19
N HIS A 391 -9.45 -14.01 11.98
CA HIS A 391 -8.59 -13.81 13.13
C HIS A 391 -7.19 -13.29 12.73
N ILE A 392 -6.73 -13.56 11.50
CA ILE A 392 -5.47 -13.04 10.92
C ILE A 392 -5.75 -11.92 9.92
N LYS A 393 -6.62 -12.16 8.91
CA LYS A 393 -6.89 -11.18 7.84
C LYS A 393 -8.38 -11.15 7.51
N LYS A 394 -9.02 -10.02 7.83
CA LYS A 394 -10.45 -9.78 7.58
C LYS A 394 -10.70 -8.75 6.47
N GLU A 395 -9.73 -7.84 6.25
CA GLU A 395 -9.86 -6.73 5.33
C GLU A 395 -9.87 -7.22 3.87
N ASN A 396 -10.40 -6.38 2.97
CA ASN A 396 -10.40 -6.62 1.54
C ASN A 396 -8.98 -6.87 1.01
N ILE A 397 -8.88 -7.74 0.01
CA ILE A 397 -7.62 -8.06 -0.68
C ILE A 397 -7.44 -7.05 -1.81
N GLY A 398 -6.63 -6.03 -1.55
CA GLY A 398 -6.23 -4.99 -2.49
C GLY A 398 -5.01 -5.38 -3.33
N LEU A 399 -4.52 -4.42 -4.14
CA LEU A 399 -3.40 -4.63 -5.06
C LEU A 399 -2.17 -5.24 -4.39
N ILE A 400 -1.79 -4.76 -3.21
CA ILE A 400 -0.56 -5.18 -2.52
C ILE A 400 -0.65 -6.64 -2.09
N GLU A 401 -1.78 -7.04 -1.51
CA GLU A 401 -2.02 -8.43 -1.13
C GLU A 401 -2.13 -9.34 -2.36
N VAL A 402 -2.78 -8.87 -3.42
CA VAL A 402 -2.84 -9.58 -4.72
C VAL A 402 -1.44 -9.88 -5.24
N LEU A 403 -0.50 -8.96 -5.11
CA LEU A 403 0.90 -9.13 -5.51
C LEU A 403 1.69 -10.13 -4.64
N GLY A 404 1.14 -10.53 -3.49
CA GLY A 404 1.73 -11.53 -2.58
C GLY A 404 2.43 -10.96 -1.36
N LEU A 405 2.17 -9.70 -1.01
CA LEU A 405 2.61 -9.09 0.23
C LEU A 405 1.43 -8.98 1.20
N ALA A 406 1.41 -9.82 2.24
CA ALA A 406 0.46 -9.69 3.33
C ALA A 406 0.73 -8.39 4.11
N VAL A 407 -0.24 -7.47 4.11
CA VAL A 407 -0.24 -6.33 5.03
C VAL A 407 -1.21 -6.65 6.17
N LEU A 408 -0.65 -7.12 7.28
CA LEU A 408 -1.40 -7.56 8.44
C LEU A 408 -1.54 -6.44 9.48
N PRO A 409 -2.64 -6.43 10.27
CA PRO A 409 -2.90 -5.38 11.25
C PRO A 409 -1.91 -5.42 12.43
N GLY A 410 -1.59 -4.24 12.98
CA GLY A 410 -0.62 -4.05 14.06
C GLY A 410 -0.94 -4.82 15.35
N ARG A 411 -2.25 -5.05 15.63
CA ARG A 411 -2.71 -5.84 16.78
C ARG A 411 -2.06 -7.24 16.86
N LEU A 412 -1.76 -7.84 15.72
CA LEU A 412 -1.17 -9.19 15.66
C LEU A 412 0.20 -9.27 16.31
N LYS A 413 0.95 -8.17 16.43
CA LYS A 413 2.23 -8.18 17.17
C LYS A 413 2.01 -8.60 18.63
N LYS A 414 1.05 -7.97 19.31
CA LYS A 414 0.72 -8.29 20.71
C LYS A 414 0.03 -9.64 20.81
N GLU A 415 -1.00 -9.87 19.99
CA GLU A 415 -1.80 -11.11 20.02
C GLU A 415 -0.93 -12.35 19.83
N MET A 416 0.05 -12.34 18.90
CA MET A 416 0.94 -13.49 18.67
C MET A 416 1.97 -13.68 19.79
N ALA A 417 2.43 -12.62 20.43
CA ALA A 417 3.32 -12.72 21.60
C ALA A 417 2.57 -13.33 22.79
N ASP A 418 1.34 -12.88 23.03
CA ASP A 418 0.48 -13.40 24.11
C ASP A 418 0.08 -14.86 23.81
N LEU A 419 -0.30 -15.17 22.56
CA LEU A 419 -0.60 -16.54 22.11
C LEU A 419 0.58 -17.49 22.37
N ARG A 420 1.80 -17.08 21.97
CA ARG A 420 3.02 -17.85 22.23
C ARG A 420 3.17 -18.17 23.71
N THR A 421 2.99 -17.17 24.56
CA THR A 421 3.14 -17.32 26.02
C THR A 421 2.08 -18.26 26.58
N ALA A 422 0.82 -18.10 26.20
CA ALA A 422 -0.28 -18.94 26.64
C ALA A 422 -0.09 -20.42 26.22
N LEU A 423 0.34 -20.67 24.97
CA LEU A 423 0.59 -22.02 24.48
C LEU A 423 1.74 -22.71 25.21
N LEU A 424 2.84 -21.99 25.49
CA LEU A 424 3.99 -22.53 26.24
C LEU A 424 3.62 -22.86 27.69
N ASN A 425 2.68 -22.12 28.29
CA ASN A 425 2.18 -22.35 29.63
C ASN A 425 1.06 -23.40 29.71
N GLY A 426 0.53 -23.86 28.57
CA GLY A 426 -0.62 -24.76 28.51
C GLY A 426 -1.94 -24.12 28.96
N GLU A 427 -2.08 -22.80 28.76
CA GLU A 427 -3.27 -22.04 29.13
C GLU A 427 -4.44 -22.32 28.18
N ASN A 428 -5.68 -22.26 28.68
CA ASN A 428 -6.88 -22.38 27.88
C ASN A 428 -7.15 -21.06 27.12
N LEU A 429 -6.87 -21.03 25.82
CA LEU A 429 -7.02 -19.83 24.99
C LEU A 429 -8.46 -19.29 24.97
N ARG A 430 -9.48 -20.14 25.14
CA ARG A 430 -10.90 -19.76 25.11
C ARG A 430 -11.34 -18.93 26.32
N GLU A 431 -10.57 -18.99 27.41
CA GLU A 431 -10.82 -18.19 28.60
C GLU A 431 -10.23 -16.78 28.51
N ASN A 432 -9.39 -16.53 27.52
CA ASN A 432 -8.81 -15.22 27.24
C ASN A 432 -9.57 -14.54 26.09
N GLU A 433 -10.28 -13.45 26.40
CA GLU A 433 -11.14 -12.72 25.44
C GLU A 433 -10.37 -12.28 24.16
N GLU A 434 -9.10 -11.86 24.28
CA GLU A 434 -8.27 -11.43 23.15
C GLU A 434 -7.77 -12.61 22.31
N LEU A 435 -7.56 -13.81 22.90
CA LEU A 435 -6.98 -14.98 22.25
C LEU A 435 -8.03 -16.00 21.79
N ALA A 436 -9.25 -15.96 22.32
CA ALA A 436 -10.31 -16.93 22.01
C ALA A 436 -10.56 -17.09 20.49
N LYS A 437 -10.45 -16.01 19.73
CA LYS A 437 -10.60 -16.02 18.26
C LYS A 437 -9.51 -16.81 17.52
N HIS A 438 -8.37 -17.09 18.17
CA HIS A 438 -7.27 -17.87 17.63
C HIS A 438 -7.28 -19.34 18.09
N ALA A 439 -8.20 -19.72 19.01
CA ALA A 439 -8.15 -21.01 19.68
C ALA A 439 -8.24 -22.21 18.73
N ASP A 440 -9.22 -22.22 17.82
CA ASP A 440 -9.41 -23.33 16.87
C ASP A 440 -8.20 -23.52 15.95
N TRP A 441 -7.64 -22.40 15.44
CA TRP A 441 -6.44 -22.40 14.63
C TRP A 441 -5.22 -22.90 15.42
N ALA A 442 -5.04 -22.41 16.66
CA ALA A 442 -3.91 -22.80 17.51
C ALA A 442 -3.98 -24.28 17.89
N GLU A 443 -5.15 -24.77 18.30
CA GLU A 443 -5.38 -26.20 18.59
C GLU A 443 -5.11 -27.09 17.35
N GLY A 444 -5.41 -26.57 16.16
CA GLY A 444 -5.15 -27.24 14.89
C GLY A 444 -3.65 -27.35 14.60
N PHE A 445 -2.91 -26.26 14.70
CA PHE A 445 -1.48 -26.31 14.40
C PHE A 445 -0.64 -27.00 15.50
N MET A 446 -1.03 -26.89 16.76
CA MET A 446 -0.34 -27.62 17.84
C MET A 446 -0.35 -29.14 17.63
N LYS A 447 -1.38 -29.70 16.99
CA LYS A 447 -1.42 -31.12 16.61
C LYS A 447 -0.43 -31.46 15.48
N ARG A 448 -0.12 -30.49 14.60
CA ARG A 448 0.85 -30.64 13.50
C ARG A 448 2.28 -30.43 13.96
N HIS A 449 2.48 -29.69 15.06
CA HIS A 449 3.79 -29.30 15.61
C HIS A 449 3.98 -29.83 17.03
N PRO A 450 4.10 -31.17 17.23
CA PRO A 450 4.33 -31.75 18.54
C PRO A 450 5.69 -31.32 19.16
N GLU A 451 6.60 -30.79 18.32
CA GLU A 451 7.90 -30.25 18.69
C GLU A 451 7.84 -28.80 19.25
N PHE A 452 6.66 -28.18 19.31
CA PHE A 452 6.48 -26.78 19.75
C PHE A 452 7.06 -26.55 21.14
N ASN A 453 8.00 -25.63 21.26
CA ASN A 453 8.70 -25.29 22.50
C ASN A 453 9.18 -23.83 22.48
N ALA A 454 9.83 -23.36 23.56
CA ALA A 454 10.25 -21.97 23.70
C ALA A 454 11.25 -21.51 22.63
N GLU A 455 12.02 -22.41 22.02
CA GLU A 455 13.06 -22.08 21.04
C GLU A 455 12.48 -21.89 19.64
N ASN A 456 11.43 -22.66 19.29
CA ASN A 456 10.86 -22.69 17.92
C ASN A 456 9.45 -22.10 17.80
N ALA A 457 8.82 -21.73 18.92
CA ALA A 457 7.43 -21.27 18.94
C ALA A 457 7.16 -20.07 18.03
N GLU A 458 8.09 -19.11 17.99
CA GLU A 458 7.94 -17.92 17.16
C GLU A 458 7.97 -18.27 15.66
N ASP A 459 8.89 -19.13 15.25
CA ASP A 459 9.02 -19.54 13.85
C ASP A 459 7.83 -20.37 13.37
N ILE A 460 7.32 -21.26 14.24
CA ILE A 460 6.10 -22.03 13.96
C ILE A 460 4.89 -21.10 13.80
N ILE A 461 4.69 -20.13 14.69
CA ILE A 461 3.59 -19.18 14.59
C ILE A 461 3.71 -18.34 13.30
N LYS A 462 4.90 -17.86 12.95
CA LYS A 462 5.16 -17.15 11.69
C LYS A 462 4.84 -18.00 10.47
N PHE A 463 5.24 -19.27 10.49
CA PHE A 463 4.94 -20.22 9.43
C PHE A 463 3.43 -20.42 9.28
N GLU A 464 2.71 -20.65 10.37
CA GLU A 464 1.27 -20.86 10.37
C GLU A 464 0.46 -19.61 9.96
N ILE A 465 0.93 -18.38 10.31
CA ILE A 465 0.37 -17.13 9.77
C ILE A 465 0.52 -17.09 8.24
N GLY A 466 1.68 -17.51 7.74
CA GLY A 466 1.93 -17.58 6.30
C GLY A 466 0.99 -18.53 5.59
N GLN A 467 0.70 -19.70 6.18
CA GLN A 467 -0.28 -20.65 5.67
C GLN A 467 -1.70 -20.06 5.62
N VAL A 468 -2.10 -19.33 6.68
CA VAL A 468 -3.41 -18.64 6.69
C VAL A 468 -3.47 -17.61 5.56
N PHE A 469 -2.39 -16.84 5.32
CA PHE A 469 -2.43 -15.86 4.25
C PHE A 469 -2.42 -16.50 2.84
N ALA A 470 -1.75 -17.63 2.64
CA ALA A 470 -1.88 -18.39 1.40
C ALA A 470 -3.35 -18.82 1.15
N GLN A 471 -4.05 -19.28 2.18
CA GLN A 471 -5.49 -19.60 2.11
C GLN A 471 -6.34 -18.34 1.82
N VAL A 472 -5.99 -17.19 2.41
CA VAL A 472 -6.63 -15.90 2.11
C VAL A 472 -6.55 -15.57 0.62
N LEU A 473 -5.40 -15.77 -0.02
CA LEU A 473 -5.24 -15.56 -1.47
C LEU A 473 -6.02 -16.60 -2.28
N GLU A 474 -6.06 -17.86 -1.84
CA GLU A 474 -6.88 -18.92 -2.48
C GLU A 474 -8.38 -18.60 -2.38
N CYS A 475 -8.86 -18.08 -1.25
CA CYS A 475 -10.24 -17.61 -1.12
C CYS A 475 -10.54 -16.48 -2.11
N ALA A 476 -9.61 -15.53 -2.27
CA ALA A 476 -9.75 -14.41 -3.20
C ALA A 476 -9.61 -14.80 -4.68
N GLY A 477 -9.06 -15.96 -5.00
CA GLY A 477 -8.93 -16.50 -6.37
C GLY A 477 -10.27 -16.95 -6.94
N VAL A 478 -10.61 -16.44 -8.14
CA VAL A 478 -11.90 -16.73 -8.82
C VAL A 478 -11.95 -18.20 -9.26
N TYR A 479 -10.92 -18.64 -9.97
CA TYR A 479 -10.80 -20.06 -10.33
C TYR A 479 -9.79 -20.74 -9.39
N LYS A 480 -10.27 -21.69 -8.61
CA LYS A 480 -9.44 -22.41 -7.62
C LYS A 480 -8.33 -23.23 -8.29
N CYS A 481 -7.22 -23.41 -7.60
CA CYS A 481 -6.06 -24.19 -8.08
C CYS A 481 -6.31 -25.71 -8.01
N THR A 482 -7.46 -26.15 -8.54
CA THR A 482 -7.89 -27.55 -8.66
C THR A 482 -8.09 -27.93 -10.12
N ALA A 483 -8.15 -29.22 -10.43
CA ALA A 483 -8.43 -29.69 -11.80
C ALA A 483 -9.76 -29.12 -12.34
N GLU A 484 -10.80 -29.06 -11.50
CA GLU A 484 -12.10 -28.49 -11.82
C GLU A 484 -12.02 -26.97 -12.07
N GLY A 485 -11.42 -26.20 -11.15
CA GLY A 485 -11.24 -24.77 -11.33
C GLY A 485 -10.43 -24.42 -12.59
N ARG A 486 -9.43 -25.26 -12.93
CA ARG A 486 -8.68 -25.10 -14.17
C ARG A 486 -9.48 -25.48 -15.41
N ALA A 487 -10.42 -26.41 -15.34
CA ALA A 487 -11.35 -26.71 -16.43
C ALA A 487 -12.27 -25.51 -16.71
N HIS A 488 -12.83 -24.89 -15.66
CA HIS A 488 -13.64 -23.67 -15.81
C HIS A 488 -12.84 -22.48 -16.35
N LEU A 489 -11.59 -22.28 -15.88
CA LEU A 489 -10.71 -21.26 -16.45
C LEU A 489 -10.47 -21.48 -17.94
N ARG A 490 -10.29 -22.73 -18.39
CA ARG A 490 -10.13 -23.04 -19.83
C ARG A 490 -11.40 -22.75 -20.63
N LYS A 491 -12.60 -22.91 -20.06
CA LYS A 491 -13.86 -22.48 -20.69
C LYS A 491 -13.87 -20.97 -20.91
N PHE A 492 -13.46 -20.18 -19.91
CA PHE A 492 -13.34 -18.74 -20.07
C PHE A 492 -12.30 -18.35 -21.13
N LEU A 493 -11.11 -18.97 -21.13
CA LEU A 493 -10.07 -18.73 -22.12
C LEU A 493 -10.52 -19.09 -23.55
N ALA A 494 -11.37 -20.13 -23.71
CA ALA A 494 -11.99 -20.45 -24.99
C ALA A 494 -12.92 -19.31 -25.48
N CYS A 495 -13.74 -18.76 -24.56
CA CYS A 495 -14.57 -17.58 -24.87
C CYS A 495 -13.77 -16.34 -25.29
N VAL A 496 -12.56 -16.15 -24.73
CA VAL A 496 -11.65 -15.05 -25.14
C VAL A 496 -11.15 -15.22 -26.60
N LYS A 497 -11.01 -16.46 -27.07
CA LYS A 497 -10.57 -16.78 -28.44
C LYS A 497 -11.63 -16.52 -29.51
N GLU A 498 -12.90 -16.55 -29.12
CA GLU A 498 -14.00 -16.27 -30.02
C GLU A 498 -14.06 -14.79 -30.37
N ASP A 499 -14.44 -14.47 -31.62
CA ASP A 499 -14.74 -13.10 -32.02
C ASP A 499 -16.00 -12.57 -31.34
N ALA A 500 -16.07 -11.25 -31.18
CA ALA A 500 -17.14 -10.57 -30.43
C ALA A 500 -18.47 -10.58 -31.20
#